data_5d27b353fa2c43f5b02be161294a200b
#
_entry.id   5d27b353fa2c43f5b02be161294a200b
#
_cell.length_a   1.000
_cell.length_b   1.000
_cell.length_c   1.000
_cell.angle_alpha   90.00
_cell.angle_beta   90.00
_cell.angle_gamma   90.00
#
_symmetry.space_group_name_H-M   'P 1'
#
loop_
_entity.id
_entity.type
_entity.pdbx_description
1 polymer ?
#
loop_
_entity_poly.entity_id
_entity_poly.type
_entity_poly.pdbx_seq_one_letter_code
_entity_poly.pdbx_strand_id
1 'polypeptide(L)'
;SNPSSLLDSKPITFEELVQFELLLEIDVLDKKFNSNWSPLGLKVRAEEYYLFDAVKYNELYEVLSLWQQAFEFSFYDEVLSGVKEVNEINVKEIPSFQGLFCMDDRECSFRRHIEHIDKQAVTFGTAAFFNFEFYFQPVGGKFHTKLCPAPVTPKYLIKEEHRKKKQAKDLLYHKQSHSLLFGWIISQTLGFSSAFKLFLNIFKPSMSPATTASFKHLHKKSKLVIENNNNEKVDDLQVGFTIEEMANRIEGLLKSIGLVQNFAPIVYVVGHGATSVNNTHYAGYDCGACCGRPSSVNAKVASYAANHAGVRAILKERGINIPAETQFLPALHDTTRDEIAFYDEDILNDVNKKLHHENAITFEIALANNAKERSRRFDTIDSTETIEKIHENVKKRAFSLFEPRPELNHATNAMCVVGRRSLSKQLFLDRRSFLNSYDYQIDASGDYLAVILGQVAPVAGGINLEYYFSRVDNQKLGAGSKLPHNVMGLIGVANGIDGDLRPGLPSQMIEVHDPIRLLAVVEHYPEVVKKAISKNPATYEWYKNEWLRLAVVHPETKQIFVFEQEEFIEYHPIQKANHIENELALAEKTKENLPVGILTNA
;
A
#
# COMPACT_ATOMS: atom_id res chain seq x y z
N SER A 1 -7.05 -4.81 -25.84
CA SER A 1 -8.17 -5.36 -25.05
C SER A 1 -7.78 -5.37 -23.58
N ASN A 2 -8.68 -4.92 -22.73
CA ASN A 2 -8.48 -4.93 -21.29
C ASN A 2 -8.74 -6.36 -20.78
N PRO A 3 -7.74 -7.07 -20.21
CA PRO A 3 -7.94 -8.44 -19.72
C PRO A 3 -8.98 -8.55 -18.60
N SER A 4 -9.29 -7.44 -17.92
CA SER A 4 -10.30 -7.38 -16.85
C SER A 4 -11.73 -7.15 -17.36
N SER A 5 -11.94 -6.99 -18.67
CA SER A 5 -13.27 -6.86 -19.28
C SER A 5 -13.78 -8.16 -19.92
N LEU A 6 -13.25 -9.30 -19.51
CA LEU A 6 -13.44 -10.59 -20.16
C LEU A 6 -14.76 -11.29 -19.84
N LEU A 7 -15.56 -10.79 -18.94
CA LEU A 7 -16.84 -11.41 -18.65
C LEU A 7 -17.95 -10.44 -19.02
N ASP A 8 -18.82 -10.90 -19.91
CA ASP A 8 -20.14 -10.29 -20.10
C ASP A 8 -20.71 -9.96 -18.73
N SER A 9 -21.39 -8.82 -18.64
CA SER A 9 -22.07 -8.36 -17.43
C SER A 9 -23.19 -9.28 -16.93
N LYS A 10 -23.15 -10.57 -17.32
CA LYS A 10 -24.08 -11.58 -16.86
C LYS A 10 -23.81 -11.89 -15.40
N PRO A 11 -24.75 -11.65 -14.50
CA PRO A 11 -24.60 -12.02 -13.10
C PRO A 11 -24.51 -13.55 -13.00
N ILE A 12 -23.46 -14.03 -12.36
CA ILE A 12 -23.30 -15.44 -12.00
C ILE A 12 -23.64 -15.53 -10.52
N THR A 13 -24.59 -16.38 -10.18
CA THR A 13 -24.91 -16.64 -8.78
C THR A 13 -23.88 -17.57 -8.12
N PHE A 14 -23.80 -17.54 -6.80
CA PHE A 14 -22.93 -18.44 -6.05
C PHE A 14 -23.28 -19.92 -6.29
N GLU A 15 -24.56 -20.23 -6.39
CA GLU A 15 -25.04 -21.59 -6.70
C GLU A 15 -24.59 -22.04 -8.11
N GLU A 16 -24.64 -21.17 -9.11
CA GLU A 16 -24.16 -21.49 -10.46
C GLU A 16 -22.67 -21.77 -10.47
N LEU A 17 -21.87 -21.02 -9.67
CA LEU A 17 -20.44 -21.24 -9.53
C LEU A 17 -20.15 -22.61 -8.89
N VAL A 18 -20.83 -22.93 -7.77
CA VAL A 18 -20.66 -24.21 -7.06
C VAL A 18 -21.09 -25.37 -7.95
N GLN A 19 -22.21 -25.25 -8.69
CA GLN A 19 -22.65 -26.28 -9.64
C GLN A 19 -21.61 -26.50 -10.75
N PHE A 20 -21.02 -25.42 -11.27
CA PHE A 20 -19.99 -25.50 -12.29
C PHE A 20 -18.73 -26.20 -11.77
N GLU A 21 -18.24 -25.87 -10.58
CA GLU A 21 -17.09 -26.53 -9.96
C GLU A 21 -17.34 -28.02 -9.70
N LEU A 22 -18.51 -28.38 -9.17
CA LEU A 22 -18.88 -29.79 -8.97
C LEU A 22 -18.97 -30.58 -10.30
N LEU A 23 -19.48 -29.96 -11.35
CA LEU A 23 -19.51 -30.59 -12.68
C LEU A 23 -18.11 -30.81 -13.25
N LEU A 24 -17.19 -29.87 -13.03
CA LEU A 24 -15.79 -30.03 -13.42
C LEU A 24 -15.10 -31.15 -12.64
N GLU A 25 -15.33 -31.27 -11.33
CA GLU A 25 -14.81 -32.37 -10.52
C GLU A 25 -15.34 -33.73 -10.99
N ILE A 26 -16.63 -33.83 -11.26
CA ILE A 26 -17.24 -35.04 -11.80
C ILE A 26 -16.61 -35.42 -13.16
N ASP A 27 -16.44 -34.46 -14.06
CA ASP A 27 -15.82 -34.68 -15.38
C ASP A 27 -14.38 -35.18 -15.24
N VAL A 28 -13.61 -34.62 -14.31
CA VAL A 28 -12.23 -35.04 -14.01
C VAL A 28 -12.21 -36.45 -13.42
N LEU A 29 -13.10 -36.79 -12.50
CA LEU A 29 -13.22 -38.12 -11.90
C LEU A 29 -13.64 -39.17 -12.95
N ASP A 30 -14.60 -38.84 -13.80
CA ASP A 30 -15.05 -39.68 -14.90
C ASP A 30 -13.91 -39.98 -15.87
N LYS A 31 -13.16 -38.98 -16.27
CA LYS A 31 -11.97 -39.15 -17.13
C LYS A 31 -10.86 -39.95 -16.48
N LYS A 32 -10.56 -39.68 -15.23
CA LYS A 32 -9.47 -40.32 -14.46
C LYS A 32 -9.76 -41.82 -14.19
N PHE A 33 -11.00 -42.15 -13.92
CA PHE A 33 -11.43 -43.48 -13.52
C PHE A 33 -12.30 -44.19 -14.55
N ASN A 34 -12.41 -43.64 -15.79
CA ASN A 34 -13.26 -44.14 -16.86
C ASN A 34 -14.70 -44.39 -16.40
N SER A 35 -15.26 -43.42 -15.66
CA SER A 35 -16.57 -43.45 -15.02
C SER A 35 -16.75 -44.61 -14.00
N ASN A 36 -15.65 -45.23 -13.57
CA ASN A 36 -15.64 -46.35 -12.63
C ASN A 36 -15.26 -45.86 -11.21
N TRP A 37 -16.04 -44.96 -10.66
CA TRP A 37 -15.85 -44.42 -9.29
C TRP A 37 -17.19 -44.32 -8.58
N SER A 38 -17.14 -44.36 -7.26
CA SER A 38 -18.31 -44.20 -6.41
C SER A 38 -18.15 -42.97 -5.53
N PRO A 39 -19.16 -42.09 -5.43
CA PRO A 39 -19.10 -40.95 -4.51
C PRO A 39 -18.96 -41.42 -3.07
N LEU A 40 -18.16 -40.70 -2.29
CA LEU A 40 -17.93 -40.98 -0.87
C LEU A 40 -19.22 -40.93 -0.03
N GLY A 41 -20.23 -40.22 -0.51
CA GLY A 41 -21.50 -39.98 0.16
C GLY A 41 -22.61 -41.00 -0.11
N LEU A 42 -22.32 -42.20 -0.66
CA LEU A 42 -23.34 -43.22 -0.95
C LEU A 42 -24.22 -43.64 0.24
N LYS A 43 -23.80 -43.31 1.49
CA LYS A 43 -24.55 -43.58 2.72
C LYS A 43 -25.18 -42.33 3.32
N VAL A 44 -24.94 -41.16 2.77
CA VAL A 44 -25.50 -39.89 3.26
C VAL A 44 -26.84 -39.69 2.58
N ARG A 45 -27.94 -39.71 3.36
CA ARG A 45 -29.24 -39.36 2.82
C ARG A 45 -29.23 -37.90 2.45
N ALA A 46 -29.63 -37.57 1.22
CA ALA A 46 -29.69 -36.18 0.70
C ALA A 46 -30.53 -35.23 1.56
N GLU A 47 -31.40 -35.80 2.44
CA GLU A 47 -32.27 -35.06 3.37
C GLU A 47 -31.54 -34.59 4.65
N GLU A 48 -30.32 -35.06 4.90
CA GLU A 48 -29.62 -34.81 6.18
C GLU A 48 -28.57 -33.68 6.10
N TYR A 49 -28.16 -33.27 4.91
CA TYR A 49 -27.12 -32.25 4.76
C TYR A 49 -27.42 -31.30 3.58
N TYR A 50 -27.84 -30.10 3.92
CA TYR A 50 -27.84 -28.99 2.97
C TYR A 50 -26.46 -28.35 2.97
N LEU A 51 -25.83 -28.24 1.80
CA LEU A 51 -24.50 -27.62 1.62
C LEU A 51 -24.47 -26.16 2.11
N PHE A 52 -25.63 -25.52 2.11
CA PHE A 52 -25.82 -24.11 2.48
C PHE A 52 -26.56 -23.93 3.82
N ASP A 53 -26.73 -25.00 4.60
CA ASP A 53 -27.24 -24.83 5.96
C ASP A 53 -26.29 -23.96 6.77
N ALA A 54 -26.88 -23.05 7.54
CA ALA A 54 -26.10 -22.22 8.45
C ALA A 54 -25.30 -23.11 9.41
N VAL A 55 -24.00 -22.81 9.54
CA VAL A 55 -23.12 -23.53 10.46
C VAL A 55 -23.70 -23.41 11.86
N LYS A 56 -24.02 -24.57 12.46
CA LYS A 56 -24.50 -24.61 13.85
C LYS A 56 -23.31 -24.44 14.79
N TYR A 57 -23.28 -23.31 15.46
CA TYR A 57 -22.31 -23.07 16.52
C TYR A 57 -22.56 -24.03 17.67
N ASN A 58 -21.51 -24.62 18.20
CA ASN A 58 -21.52 -25.44 19.38
C ASN A 58 -20.63 -24.80 20.46
N GLU A 59 -20.65 -25.33 21.67
CA GLU A 59 -19.86 -24.82 22.79
C GLU A 59 -18.38 -24.68 22.48
N LEU A 60 -17.79 -25.59 21.69
CA LEU A 60 -16.39 -25.50 21.28
C LEU A 60 -16.13 -24.24 20.42
N TYR A 61 -17.00 -23.95 19.46
CA TYR A 61 -16.88 -22.75 18.64
C TYR A 61 -17.02 -21.46 19.47
N GLU A 62 -17.92 -21.46 20.45
CA GLU A 62 -18.06 -20.32 21.37
C GLU A 62 -16.79 -20.11 22.19
N VAL A 63 -16.21 -21.16 22.74
CA VAL A 63 -14.96 -21.09 23.49
C VAL A 63 -13.81 -20.62 22.62
N LEU A 64 -13.65 -21.15 21.40
CA LEU A 64 -12.61 -20.73 20.46
C LEU A 64 -12.80 -19.27 20.02
N SER A 65 -14.03 -18.84 19.81
CA SER A 65 -14.34 -17.44 19.49
C SER A 65 -13.95 -16.49 20.63
N LEU A 66 -14.25 -16.86 21.88
CA LEU A 66 -13.86 -16.08 23.05
C LEU A 66 -12.34 -15.98 23.21
N TRP A 67 -11.60 -17.07 22.98
CA TRP A 67 -10.14 -17.06 22.98
C TRP A 67 -9.57 -16.16 21.90
N GLN A 68 -10.11 -16.22 20.69
CA GLN A 68 -9.68 -15.35 19.59
C GLN A 68 -9.95 -13.87 19.92
N GLN A 69 -11.13 -13.56 20.45
CA GLN A 69 -11.48 -12.21 20.88
C GLN A 69 -10.55 -11.71 21.99
N ALA A 70 -10.28 -12.53 23.02
CA ALA A 70 -9.37 -12.17 24.11
C ALA A 70 -7.95 -11.88 23.58
N PHE A 71 -7.46 -12.70 22.64
CA PHE A 71 -6.17 -12.49 21.99
C PHE A 71 -6.14 -11.17 21.21
N GLU A 72 -7.16 -10.90 20.39
CA GLU A 72 -7.25 -9.66 19.61
C GLU A 72 -7.38 -8.43 20.53
N PHE A 73 -8.24 -8.49 21.54
CA PHE A 73 -8.44 -7.38 22.46
C PHE A 73 -7.22 -7.08 23.33
N SER A 74 -6.33 -8.03 23.58
CA SER A 74 -5.04 -7.72 24.24
C SER A 74 -4.22 -6.70 23.46
N PHE A 75 -4.24 -6.77 22.12
CA PHE A 75 -3.59 -5.81 21.23
C PHE A 75 -4.42 -4.54 21.03
N TYR A 76 -5.75 -4.68 20.82
CA TYR A 76 -6.61 -3.52 20.61
C TYR A 76 -6.64 -2.59 21.82
N ASP A 77 -6.61 -3.14 23.03
CA ASP A 77 -6.61 -2.37 24.27
C ASP A 77 -5.33 -1.49 24.38
N GLU A 78 -4.16 -2.02 24.01
CA GLU A 78 -2.92 -1.23 23.94
C GLU A 78 -3.06 -0.05 22.97
N VAL A 79 -3.60 -0.29 21.76
CA VAL A 79 -3.81 0.74 20.76
C VAL A 79 -4.76 1.82 21.26
N LEU A 80 -5.91 1.41 21.80
CA LEU A 80 -6.96 2.32 22.25
C LEU A 80 -6.53 3.12 23.50
N SER A 81 -5.77 2.48 24.40
CA SER A 81 -5.14 3.16 25.52
C SER A 81 -4.16 4.24 25.04
N GLY A 82 -3.27 3.89 24.11
CA GLY A 82 -2.33 4.83 23.52
C GLY A 82 -3.03 6.05 22.88
N VAL A 83 -4.04 5.79 22.04
CA VAL A 83 -4.81 6.85 21.38
C VAL A 83 -5.53 7.76 22.38
N LYS A 84 -6.04 7.20 23.48
CA LYS A 84 -6.74 7.96 24.53
C LYS A 84 -5.81 8.88 25.30
N GLU A 85 -4.59 8.43 25.58
CA GLU A 85 -3.62 9.13 26.43
C GLU A 85 -2.71 10.11 25.69
N VAL A 86 -2.65 10.04 24.34
CA VAL A 86 -1.87 10.96 23.51
C VAL A 86 -2.31 12.41 23.74
N ASN A 87 -1.33 13.29 23.99
CA ASN A 87 -1.55 14.71 24.10
C ASN A 87 -1.42 15.41 22.74
N GLU A 88 -2.17 16.51 22.55
CA GLU A 88 -2.00 17.33 21.36
C GLU A 88 -0.63 18.02 21.38
N ILE A 89 0.10 17.92 20.26
CA ILE A 89 1.35 18.66 20.06
C ILE A 89 1.03 19.96 19.36
N ASN A 90 1.47 21.08 19.91
CA ASN A 90 1.40 22.38 19.25
C ASN A 90 2.40 22.42 18.08
N VAL A 91 1.90 22.31 16.87
CA VAL A 91 2.64 22.61 15.65
C VAL A 91 2.47 24.09 15.33
N LYS A 92 3.51 24.74 14.79
CA LYS A 92 3.41 26.11 14.31
C LYS A 92 2.28 26.23 13.29
N GLU A 93 1.68 27.41 13.20
CA GLU A 93 0.62 27.68 12.23
C GLU A 93 1.06 27.33 10.80
N ILE A 94 2.33 27.64 10.44
CA ILE A 94 2.93 27.23 9.18
C ILE A 94 4.02 26.17 9.49
N PRO A 95 3.84 24.92 9.05
CA PRO A 95 4.81 23.86 9.21
C PRO A 95 6.12 24.12 8.46
N SER A 96 7.22 23.47 8.86
CA SER A 96 8.49 23.50 8.12
C SER A 96 8.32 22.97 6.70
N PHE A 97 7.67 21.85 6.57
CA PHE A 97 7.16 21.27 5.31
C PHE A 97 5.97 20.35 5.58
N GLN A 98 5.27 20.04 4.53
CA GLN A 98 4.19 19.06 4.55
C GLN A 98 4.49 17.91 3.58
N GLY A 99 4.03 16.70 3.92
CA GLY A 99 4.20 15.54 3.07
C GLY A 99 2.91 14.72 2.96
N LEU A 100 2.44 14.49 1.73
CA LEU A 100 1.35 13.58 1.41
C LEU A 100 1.95 12.21 1.07
N PHE A 101 1.64 11.20 1.85
CA PHE A 101 2.13 9.83 1.70
C PHE A 101 0.99 8.88 1.37
N CYS A 102 1.29 7.69 0.90
CA CYS A 102 0.30 6.63 0.91
C CYS A 102 -0.17 6.35 2.34
N MET A 103 -1.45 5.98 2.49
CA MET A 103 -1.97 5.51 3.79
C MET A 103 -1.37 4.16 4.21
N ASP A 104 -0.62 3.52 3.36
CA ASP A 104 0.03 2.21 3.49
C ASP A 104 0.80 2.06 4.80
N ASP A 105 0.72 0.90 5.45
CA ASP A 105 1.39 0.61 6.71
C ASP A 105 2.92 0.69 6.62
N ARG A 106 3.49 0.54 5.42
CA ARG A 106 4.93 0.72 5.18
C ARG A 106 5.40 2.15 5.35
N GLU A 107 4.50 3.13 5.20
CA GLU A 107 4.78 4.55 5.45
C GLU A 107 4.62 4.94 6.93
N CYS A 108 4.05 4.09 7.77
CA CYS A 108 3.72 4.38 9.16
C CYS A 108 4.94 4.84 9.98
N SER A 109 6.01 4.03 10.01
CA SER A 109 7.24 4.35 10.75
C SER A 109 8.06 5.43 10.06
N PHE A 110 8.11 5.45 8.73
CA PHE A 110 8.82 6.49 7.99
C PHE A 110 8.27 7.88 8.30
N ARG A 111 6.95 8.05 8.26
CA ARG A 111 6.27 9.32 8.63
C ARG A 111 6.57 9.70 10.08
N ARG A 112 6.55 8.74 11.01
CA ARG A 112 6.90 8.97 12.40
C ARG A 112 8.34 9.45 12.56
N HIS A 113 9.30 8.81 11.88
CA HIS A 113 10.71 9.23 11.93
C HIS A 113 10.93 10.63 11.35
N ILE A 114 10.24 11.00 10.27
CA ILE A 114 10.26 12.37 9.74
C ILE A 114 9.85 13.37 10.83
N GLU A 115 8.68 13.13 11.44
CA GLU A 115 8.10 14.03 12.45
C GLU A 115 8.85 14.02 13.79
N HIS A 116 9.62 12.96 14.07
CA HIS A 116 10.51 12.91 15.22
C HIS A 116 11.77 13.76 15.00
N ILE A 117 12.34 13.74 13.81
CA ILE A 117 13.53 14.52 13.43
C ILE A 117 13.18 15.99 13.28
N ASP A 118 12.09 16.29 12.58
CA ASP A 118 11.54 17.64 12.44
C ASP A 118 10.14 17.71 13.04
N LYS A 119 10.06 18.18 14.29
CA LYS A 119 8.80 18.29 15.05
C LYS A 119 7.77 19.24 14.42
N GLN A 120 8.23 20.13 13.52
CA GLN A 120 7.40 21.07 12.80
C GLN A 120 6.94 20.54 11.44
N ALA A 121 7.43 19.38 11.00
CA ALA A 121 6.92 18.71 9.83
C ALA A 121 5.54 18.09 10.09
N VAL A 122 4.69 18.13 9.08
CA VAL A 122 3.34 17.54 9.13
C VAL A 122 3.17 16.55 8.00
N THR A 123 2.75 15.34 8.32
CA THR A 123 2.51 14.30 7.32
C THR A 123 1.03 13.93 7.21
N PHE A 124 0.57 13.72 5.99
CA PHE A 124 -0.78 13.28 5.66
C PHE A 124 -0.73 11.91 4.98
N GLY A 125 -1.69 11.05 5.27
CA GLY A 125 -1.87 9.76 4.61
C GLY A 125 -3.11 9.75 3.75
N THR A 126 -2.97 9.30 2.51
CA THR A 126 -4.08 9.12 1.57
C THR A 126 -3.73 8.00 0.59
N ALA A 127 -4.70 7.49 -0.16
CA ALA A 127 -4.40 6.52 -1.21
C ALA A 127 -3.47 7.14 -2.28
N ALA A 128 -2.31 6.52 -2.57
CA ALA A 128 -1.25 7.14 -3.37
C ALA A 128 -1.54 7.27 -4.88
N PHE A 129 -2.77 7.01 -5.33
CA PHE A 129 -3.22 7.52 -6.63
C PHE A 129 -3.57 9.02 -6.58
N PHE A 130 -3.56 9.62 -5.37
CA PHE A 130 -3.78 11.04 -5.09
C PHE A 130 -5.02 11.61 -5.78
N ASN A 131 -6.09 10.82 -5.82
CA ASN A 131 -7.37 11.15 -6.45
C ASN A 131 -7.34 11.32 -7.98
N PHE A 132 -6.25 10.87 -8.63
CA PHE A 132 -6.10 10.88 -10.09
C PHE A 132 -6.15 9.45 -10.64
N GLU A 133 -7.25 9.08 -11.25
CA GLU A 133 -7.46 7.81 -11.94
C GLU A 133 -7.14 7.95 -13.42
N PHE A 134 -6.20 7.16 -13.94
CA PHE A 134 -5.82 7.17 -15.35
C PHE A 134 -5.09 5.90 -15.79
N TYR A 135 -5.01 5.72 -17.09
CA TYR A 135 -4.06 4.81 -17.72
C TYR A 135 -2.78 5.56 -18.07
N PHE A 136 -1.64 4.91 -17.90
CA PHE A 136 -0.33 5.44 -18.26
C PHE A 136 0.25 4.73 -19.47
N GLN A 137 0.80 5.49 -20.42
CA GLN A 137 1.53 4.99 -21.58
C GLN A 137 2.97 5.49 -21.57
N PRO A 138 3.97 4.61 -21.34
CA PRO A 138 5.37 4.98 -21.42
C PRO A 138 5.79 5.24 -22.87
N VAL A 139 6.86 6.00 -23.07
CA VAL A 139 7.41 6.28 -24.42
C VAL A 139 7.70 4.99 -25.17
N GLY A 140 7.10 4.84 -26.35
CA GLY A 140 7.22 3.65 -27.19
C GLY A 140 6.48 2.41 -26.66
N GLY A 141 5.71 2.56 -25.59
CA GLY A 141 4.83 1.51 -25.08
C GLY A 141 3.60 1.32 -25.98
N LYS A 142 3.22 0.05 -26.21
CA LYS A 142 2.01 -0.31 -26.97
C LYS A 142 0.79 -0.49 -26.06
N PHE A 143 1.01 -0.68 -24.78
CA PHE A 143 -0.05 -0.99 -23.81
C PHE A 143 -0.24 0.17 -22.83
N HIS A 144 -1.46 0.31 -22.37
CA HIS A 144 -1.84 1.24 -21.33
C HIS A 144 -1.77 0.53 -19.97
N THR A 145 -1.10 1.12 -18.99
CA THR A 145 -0.99 0.59 -17.63
C THR A 145 -1.92 1.35 -16.70
N LYS A 146 -2.82 0.67 -16.04
CA LYS A 146 -3.75 1.25 -15.08
C LYS A 146 -3.01 1.73 -13.83
N LEU A 147 -3.23 2.99 -13.43
CA LEU A 147 -2.64 3.62 -12.24
C LEU A 147 -3.71 4.24 -11.34
N CYS A 148 -4.63 3.41 -10.89
CA CYS A 148 -5.69 3.74 -9.93
C CYS A 148 -6.17 2.45 -9.27
N PRO A 149 -7.02 2.49 -8.22
CA PRO A 149 -7.55 1.29 -7.58
C PRO A 149 -8.18 0.30 -8.54
N ALA A 150 -8.01 -0.99 -8.27
CA ALA A 150 -8.42 -2.07 -9.17
C ALA A 150 -9.89 -2.02 -9.64
N PRO A 151 -10.89 -1.68 -8.81
CA PRO A 151 -12.29 -1.61 -9.24
C PRO A 151 -12.62 -0.38 -10.10
N VAL A 152 -11.75 0.64 -10.14
CA VAL A 152 -11.99 1.88 -10.90
C VAL A 152 -11.61 1.68 -12.37
N THR A 153 -12.47 2.07 -13.30
CA THR A 153 -12.16 2.11 -14.75
C THR A 153 -11.91 3.54 -15.17
N PRO A 154 -10.63 3.93 -15.41
CA PRO A 154 -10.32 5.30 -15.80
C PRO A 154 -10.79 5.65 -17.22
N LYS A 155 -11.07 6.93 -17.43
CA LYS A 155 -11.41 7.50 -18.74
C LYS A 155 -10.27 8.35 -19.32
N TYR A 156 -9.13 8.42 -18.63
CA TYR A 156 -8.02 9.30 -18.93
C TYR A 156 -6.77 8.51 -19.25
N LEU A 157 -5.93 9.10 -20.12
CA LEU A 157 -4.63 8.56 -20.52
C LEU A 157 -3.55 9.61 -20.29
N ILE A 158 -2.55 9.28 -19.49
CA ILE A 158 -1.32 10.07 -19.35
C ILE A 158 -0.22 9.44 -20.19
N LYS A 159 0.38 10.23 -21.09
CA LYS A 159 1.46 9.80 -21.95
C LYS A 159 2.80 10.35 -21.46
N GLU A 160 3.86 9.54 -21.58
CA GLU A 160 5.23 10.00 -21.40
C GLU A 160 5.81 10.43 -22.74
N GLU A 161 6.36 11.68 -22.84
CA GLU A 161 6.89 12.22 -24.11
C GLU A 161 8.38 11.99 -24.32
N HIS A 162 9.19 12.03 -23.26
CA HIS A 162 10.64 12.00 -23.38
C HIS A 162 11.31 10.94 -22.50
N ARG A 163 12.17 10.12 -23.13
CA ARG A 163 13.11 9.23 -22.44
C ARG A 163 14.55 9.69 -22.61
N LYS A 164 15.38 9.47 -21.58
CA LYS A 164 16.84 9.64 -21.73
C LYS A 164 17.39 8.68 -22.77
N LYS A 165 18.39 9.17 -23.56
CA LYS A 165 19.15 8.36 -24.54
C LYS A 165 19.72 7.05 -23.96
N LYS A 166 20.06 7.00 -22.66
CA LYS A 166 20.59 5.79 -22.00
C LYS A 166 19.54 4.69 -21.90
N GLN A 167 18.32 5.01 -21.47
CA GLN A 167 17.22 4.02 -21.42
C GLN A 167 16.81 3.54 -22.82
N ALA A 168 16.84 4.45 -23.82
CA ALA A 168 16.59 4.08 -25.20
C ALA A 168 17.65 3.10 -25.75
N LYS A 169 18.92 3.29 -25.37
CA LYS A 169 20.01 2.35 -25.72
C LYS A 169 19.85 0.99 -25.05
N ASP A 170 19.48 0.96 -23.78
CA ASP A 170 19.27 -0.29 -23.04
C ASP A 170 18.07 -1.07 -23.60
N LEU A 171 16.98 -0.38 -23.96
CA LEU A 171 15.83 -0.99 -24.65
C LEU A 171 16.18 -1.49 -26.05
N LEU A 172 16.97 -0.71 -26.80
CA LEU A 172 17.42 -1.12 -28.12
C LEU A 172 18.32 -2.34 -28.03
N TYR A 173 19.25 -2.39 -27.07
CA TYR A 173 20.11 -3.53 -26.79
C TYR A 173 19.26 -4.77 -26.45
N HIS A 174 18.30 -4.64 -25.56
CA HIS A 174 17.38 -5.73 -25.21
C HIS A 174 16.59 -6.22 -26.43
N LYS A 175 16.05 -5.32 -27.22
CA LYS A 175 15.29 -5.66 -28.43
C LYS A 175 16.16 -6.36 -29.47
N GLN A 176 17.39 -5.91 -29.64
CA GLN A 176 18.33 -6.47 -30.62
C GLN A 176 18.89 -7.83 -30.15
N SER A 177 19.12 -8.01 -28.84
CA SER A 177 19.61 -9.27 -28.29
C SER A 177 18.62 -10.44 -28.48
N HIS A 178 17.33 -10.16 -28.68
CA HIS A 178 16.29 -11.16 -28.95
C HIS A 178 16.04 -11.41 -30.46
N SER A 179 16.78 -10.75 -31.34
CA SER A 179 16.70 -11.05 -32.78
C SER A 179 17.73 -12.10 -33.17
N LEU A 180 17.42 -12.97 -34.13
CA LEU A 180 18.28 -14.09 -34.51
C LEU A 180 19.69 -13.63 -34.89
N LEU A 181 19.83 -12.69 -35.82
CA LEU A 181 21.12 -12.24 -36.33
C LEU A 181 21.88 -11.36 -35.32
N PHE A 182 21.21 -10.33 -34.80
CA PHE A 182 21.86 -9.42 -33.84
C PHE A 182 22.08 -10.09 -32.48
N GLY A 183 21.19 -10.97 -32.03
CA GLY A 183 21.37 -11.77 -30.83
C GLY A 183 22.59 -12.69 -30.94
N TRP A 184 22.80 -13.32 -32.09
CA TRP A 184 24.00 -14.14 -32.35
C TRP A 184 25.27 -13.26 -32.30
N ILE A 185 25.31 -12.13 -33.00
CA ILE A 185 26.48 -11.22 -32.99
C ILE A 185 26.75 -10.71 -31.56
N ILE A 186 25.72 -10.31 -30.81
CA ILE A 186 25.84 -9.84 -29.42
C ILE A 186 26.38 -10.96 -28.54
N SER A 187 25.89 -12.18 -28.67
CA SER A 187 26.36 -13.32 -27.89
C SER A 187 27.83 -13.63 -28.16
N GLN A 188 28.26 -13.59 -29.42
CA GLN A 188 29.64 -13.91 -29.80
C GLN A 188 30.63 -12.76 -29.42
N THR A 189 30.19 -11.50 -29.38
CA THR A 189 31.07 -10.37 -29.11
C THR A 189 30.98 -9.86 -27.67
N LEU A 190 29.77 -9.77 -27.12
CA LEU A 190 29.51 -9.18 -25.81
C LEU A 190 29.15 -10.23 -24.74
N GLY A 191 29.05 -11.51 -25.10
CA GLY A 191 28.70 -12.60 -24.18
C GLY A 191 29.64 -12.70 -22.98
N PHE A 192 30.95 -12.59 -23.18
CA PHE A 192 31.93 -12.59 -22.10
C PHE A 192 31.74 -11.39 -21.15
N SER A 193 31.42 -10.21 -21.67
CA SER A 193 31.17 -9.04 -20.83
C SER A 193 29.86 -9.19 -20.04
N SER A 194 28.88 -9.90 -20.60
CA SER A 194 27.62 -10.21 -19.91
C SER A 194 27.82 -11.26 -18.83
N ALA A 195 28.66 -12.26 -19.05
CA ALA A 195 29.06 -13.25 -18.03
C ALA A 195 29.80 -12.58 -16.87
N PHE A 196 30.72 -11.66 -17.18
CA PHE A 196 31.43 -10.88 -16.15
C PHE A 196 30.48 -9.97 -15.35
N LYS A 197 29.52 -9.31 -16.03
CA LYS A 197 28.48 -8.55 -15.34
C LYS A 197 27.59 -9.43 -14.46
N LEU A 198 27.24 -10.64 -14.90
CA LEU A 198 26.49 -11.60 -14.09
C LEU A 198 27.29 -11.97 -12.84
N PHE A 199 28.58 -12.29 -13.00
CA PHE A 199 29.48 -12.57 -11.89
C PHE A 199 29.54 -11.40 -10.90
N LEU A 200 29.73 -10.17 -11.40
CA LEU A 200 29.72 -8.97 -10.56
C LEU A 200 28.38 -8.78 -9.85
N ASN A 201 27.26 -9.02 -10.51
CA ASN A 201 25.94 -8.88 -9.90
C ASN A 201 25.65 -9.92 -8.81
N ILE A 202 26.29 -11.09 -8.86
CA ILE A 202 26.20 -12.08 -7.78
C ILE A 202 26.98 -11.62 -6.54
N PHE A 203 28.21 -11.16 -6.74
CA PHE A 203 29.11 -10.81 -5.63
C PHE A 203 29.03 -9.34 -5.20
N LYS A 204 28.64 -8.47 -6.10
CA LYS A 204 28.49 -7.03 -5.88
C LYS A 204 27.26 -6.52 -6.62
N PRO A 205 26.06 -6.94 -6.20
CA PRO A 205 24.83 -6.60 -6.89
C PRO A 205 24.66 -5.09 -7.01
N SER A 206 24.38 -4.64 -8.23
CA SER A 206 24.08 -3.25 -8.53
C SER A 206 22.77 -3.17 -9.29
N MET A 207 21.99 -2.13 -9.02
CA MET A 207 20.78 -1.89 -9.79
C MET A 207 21.11 -1.56 -11.23
N SER A 208 20.63 -2.39 -12.13
CA SER A 208 20.58 -2.05 -13.55
C SER A 208 19.13 -2.05 -14.04
N PRO A 209 18.80 -1.26 -15.07
CA PRO A 209 17.50 -1.31 -15.71
C PRO A 209 17.08 -2.72 -16.19
N ALA A 210 18.04 -3.59 -16.43
CA ALA A 210 17.78 -4.97 -16.89
C ALA A 210 17.51 -5.96 -15.74
N THR A 211 17.99 -5.68 -14.53
CA THR A 211 17.89 -6.57 -13.36
C THR A 211 16.81 -6.14 -12.38
N THR A 212 16.37 -4.91 -12.46
CA THR A 212 15.27 -4.41 -11.63
C THR A 212 14.09 -4.12 -12.52
N ALA A 213 12.90 -4.18 -11.99
CA ALA A 213 11.70 -3.73 -12.67
C ALA A 213 11.68 -2.20 -12.90
N SER A 214 12.83 -1.63 -13.25
CA SER A 214 13.06 -0.19 -13.44
C SER A 214 12.19 0.44 -14.53
N PHE A 215 11.59 -0.39 -15.40
CA PHE A 215 10.51 0.05 -16.28
C PHE A 215 9.29 0.55 -15.54
N LYS A 216 9.15 0.20 -14.26
CA LYS A 216 8.06 0.60 -13.39
C LYS A 216 8.30 1.98 -12.79
N HIS A 217 9.55 2.41 -12.64
CA HIS A 217 9.89 3.71 -12.08
C HIS A 217 10.09 4.76 -13.17
N LEU A 218 9.39 5.87 -13.03
CA LEU A 218 9.51 7.00 -13.93
C LEU A 218 10.92 7.59 -13.84
N HIS A 219 11.50 7.98 -14.98
CA HIS A 219 12.80 8.65 -14.96
C HIS A 219 12.64 10.07 -14.40
N LYS A 220 13.63 10.57 -13.60
CA LYS A 220 13.60 11.92 -12.99
C LYS A 220 13.32 13.06 -14.00
N LYS A 221 13.72 12.91 -15.26
CA LYS A 221 13.53 13.91 -16.33
C LYS A 221 12.41 13.57 -17.32
N SER A 222 11.56 12.59 -17.01
CA SER A 222 10.41 12.27 -17.87
C SER A 222 9.40 13.41 -17.85
N LYS A 223 8.94 13.80 -19.04
CA LYS A 223 7.82 14.72 -19.21
C LYS A 223 6.55 13.94 -19.47
N LEU A 224 5.46 14.40 -18.88
CA LEU A 224 4.13 13.81 -18.99
C LEU A 224 3.19 14.79 -19.69
N VAL A 225 2.30 14.26 -20.53
CA VAL A 225 1.16 15.00 -21.07
C VAL A 225 0.05 14.93 -20.04
N ILE A 226 -0.08 15.97 -19.21
CA ILE A 226 -1.04 16.00 -18.09
C ILE A 226 -2.25 16.85 -18.44
N GLU A 227 -2.06 17.93 -19.18
CA GLU A 227 -3.12 18.86 -19.55
C GLU A 227 -3.73 18.52 -20.92
N ASN A 228 -5.06 18.52 -21.01
CA ASN A 228 -5.77 18.34 -22.26
C ASN A 228 -6.07 19.68 -22.92
N ASN A 229 -5.17 20.15 -23.78
CA ASN A 229 -5.31 21.43 -24.47
C ASN A 229 -6.08 21.34 -25.81
N ASN A 230 -6.17 20.14 -26.41
CA ASN A 230 -6.63 19.99 -27.80
C ASN A 230 -7.81 19.00 -27.94
N ASN A 231 -8.48 18.62 -26.87
CA ASN A 231 -9.50 17.56 -26.83
C ASN A 231 -9.00 16.23 -27.45
N GLU A 232 -7.69 15.94 -27.31
CA GLU A 232 -7.08 14.74 -27.86
C GLU A 232 -7.65 13.49 -27.16
N LYS A 233 -7.99 12.48 -27.97
CA LYS A 233 -8.42 11.16 -27.52
C LYS A 233 -7.62 10.07 -28.22
N VAL A 234 -7.38 8.96 -27.51
CA VAL A 234 -6.75 7.75 -28.02
C VAL A 234 -7.51 6.56 -27.47
N ASP A 235 -8.03 5.69 -28.33
CA ASP A 235 -8.83 4.52 -27.95
C ASP A 235 -9.98 4.88 -26.98
N ASP A 236 -10.74 5.95 -27.28
CA ASP A 236 -11.81 6.53 -26.46
C ASP A 236 -11.36 7.14 -25.10
N LEU A 237 -10.07 7.08 -24.77
CA LEU A 237 -9.51 7.71 -23.58
C LEU A 237 -9.14 9.17 -23.86
N GLN A 238 -9.52 10.07 -22.97
CA GLN A 238 -9.09 11.47 -23.01
C GLN A 238 -7.60 11.55 -22.63
N VAL A 239 -6.79 12.21 -23.45
CA VAL A 239 -5.36 12.43 -23.13
C VAL A 239 -5.22 13.64 -22.22
N GLY A 240 -4.75 13.40 -21.00
CA GLY A 240 -4.64 14.43 -19.97
C GLY A 240 -5.98 14.85 -19.36
N PHE A 241 -5.94 15.84 -18.50
CA PHE A 241 -7.08 16.40 -17.77
C PHE A 241 -7.32 17.85 -18.16
N THR A 242 -8.55 18.30 -18.16
CA THR A 242 -8.89 19.74 -18.22
C THR A 242 -8.56 20.41 -16.89
N ILE A 243 -8.46 21.74 -16.89
CA ILE A 243 -8.18 22.53 -15.66
C ILE A 243 -9.26 22.28 -14.61
N GLU A 244 -10.53 22.22 -15.01
CA GLU A 244 -11.66 21.97 -14.11
C GLU A 244 -11.59 20.55 -13.51
N GLU A 245 -11.26 19.54 -14.31
CA GLU A 245 -11.09 18.16 -13.84
C GLU A 245 -9.92 18.02 -12.87
N MET A 246 -8.81 18.74 -13.10
CA MET A 246 -7.70 18.81 -12.15
C MET A 246 -8.12 19.50 -10.86
N ALA A 247 -8.84 20.62 -10.95
CA ALA A 247 -9.31 21.37 -9.78
C ALA A 247 -10.22 20.51 -8.90
N ASN A 248 -11.17 19.79 -9.48
CA ASN A 248 -12.08 18.89 -8.76
C ASN A 248 -11.32 17.80 -7.99
N ARG A 249 -10.27 17.22 -8.59
CA ARG A 249 -9.46 16.17 -7.95
C ARG A 249 -8.59 16.69 -6.83
N ILE A 250 -7.95 17.85 -7.04
CA ILE A 250 -7.14 18.49 -5.99
C ILE A 250 -8.02 18.97 -4.84
N GLU A 251 -9.18 19.57 -5.12
CA GLU A 251 -10.15 19.94 -4.07
C GLU A 251 -10.55 18.72 -3.23
N GLY A 252 -10.98 17.64 -3.89
CA GLY A 252 -11.36 16.41 -3.21
C GLY A 252 -10.22 15.81 -2.40
N LEU A 253 -8.98 15.82 -2.93
CA LEU A 253 -7.80 15.36 -2.21
C LEU A 253 -7.54 16.19 -0.96
N LEU A 254 -7.45 17.51 -1.10
CA LEU A 254 -7.12 18.41 0.01
C LEU A 254 -8.19 18.39 1.11
N LYS A 255 -9.47 18.38 0.73
CA LYS A 255 -10.57 18.26 1.70
C LYS A 255 -10.60 16.91 2.40
N SER A 256 -10.38 15.80 1.67
CA SER A 256 -10.41 14.47 2.30
C SER A 256 -9.34 14.27 3.37
N ILE A 257 -8.18 14.91 3.24
CA ILE A 257 -7.08 14.82 4.21
C ILE A 257 -7.05 15.96 5.24
N GLY A 258 -7.93 16.95 5.14
CA GLY A 258 -7.97 18.09 6.03
C GLY A 258 -6.96 19.21 5.75
N LEU A 259 -6.27 19.19 4.58
CA LEU A 259 -5.30 20.22 4.21
C LEU A 259 -5.97 21.32 3.38
N VAL A 260 -6.72 22.22 4.01
CA VAL A 260 -7.43 23.32 3.35
C VAL A 260 -6.85 24.72 3.65
N GLN A 261 -5.93 24.80 4.59
CA GLN A 261 -5.25 26.01 5.03
C GLN A 261 -3.86 25.71 5.60
N ASN A 262 -3.09 26.73 5.97
CA ASN A 262 -1.77 26.59 6.62
C ASN A 262 -0.77 25.78 5.78
N PHE A 263 -0.75 26.07 4.48
CA PHE A 263 0.17 25.41 3.55
C PHE A 263 1.62 25.78 3.84
N ALA A 264 2.50 24.77 3.95
CA ALA A 264 3.93 24.97 4.05
C ALA A 264 4.54 25.48 2.73
N PRO A 265 5.74 26.06 2.75
CA PRO A 265 6.44 26.46 1.53
C PRO A 265 6.66 25.32 0.54
N ILE A 266 6.89 24.09 1.06
CA ILE A 266 6.98 22.89 0.23
C ILE A 266 6.00 21.83 0.73
N VAL A 267 5.19 21.30 -0.20
CA VAL A 267 4.33 20.15 0.03
C VAL A 267 4.84 18.99 -0.84
N TYR A 268 5.42 17.98 -0.21
CA TYR A 268 5.88 16.79 -0.90
C TYR A 268 4.71 15.86 -1.20
N VAL A 269 4.60 15.40 -2.45
CA VAL A 269 3.65 14.34 -2.85
C VAL A 269 4.45 13.06 -3.04
N VAL A 270 4.47 12.24 -2.01
CA VAL A 270 5.33 11.05 -1.92
C VAL A 270 4.54 9.80 -2.27
N GLY A 271 4.67 9.36 -3.51
CA GLY A 271 4.23 8.04 -3.90
C GLY A 271 5.18 6.97 -3.39
N HIS A 272 4.78 5.70 -3.48
CA HIS A 272 5.68 4.60 -3.14
C HIS A 272 5.72 3.51 -4.22
N GLY A 273 6.75 2.70 -4.15
CA GLY A 273 6.97 1.52 -4.98
C GLY A 273 8.03 0.64 -4.35
N ALA A 274 8.17 -0.58 -4.84
CA ALA A 274 9.09 -1.57 -4.31
C ALA A 274 10.01 -2.11 -5.41
N THR A 275 11.30 -1.83 -5.31
CA THR A 275 12.29 -2.33 -6.27
C THR A 275 12.87 -3.65 -5.79
N SER A 276 12.75 -4.71 -6.59
CA SER A 276 13.31 -6.01 -6.27
C SER A 276 13.70 -6.78 -7.53
N VAL A 277 14.78 -7.55 -7.44
CA VAL A 277 15.26 -8.41 -8.52
C VAL A 277 14.54 -9.77 -8.48
N ASN A 278 14.41 -10.37 -7.32
CA ASN A 278 13.72 -11.64 -7.13
C ASN A 278 12.33 -11.45 -6.54
N ASN A 279 11.39 -10.97 -7.35
CA ASN A 279 10.03 -10.74 -6.88
C ASN A 279 8.99 -11.03 -7.97
N THR A 280 8.40 -12.22 -7.93
CA THR A 280 7.29 -12.60 -8.82
C THR A 280 5.94 -12.05 -8.34
N HIS A 281 5.82 -11.72 -7.05
CA HIS A 281 4.63 -11.12 -6.45
C HIS A 281 4.72 -9.59 -6.37
N TYR A 282 5.35 -8.96 -7.36
CA TYR A 282 5.63 -7.52 -7.34
C TYR A 282 4.38 -6.66 -7.12
N ALA A 283 3.22 -7.09 -7.61
CA ALA A 283 1.97 -6.35 -7.43
C ALA A 283 1.57 -6.23 -5.95
N GLY A 284 1.92 -7.21 -5.12
CA GLY A 284 1.71 -7.17 -3.68
C GLY A 284 2.73 -6.30 -2.93
N TYR A 285 3.84 -5.92 -3.57
CA TYR A 285 4.87 -5.04 -2.98
C TYR A 285 4.80 -3.60 -3.49
N ASP A 286 4.31 -3.38 -4.72
CA ASP A 286 4.05 -2.03 -5.25
C ASP A 286 2.77 -1.43 -4.63
N CYS A 287 2.40 -0.23 -5.00
CA CYS A 287 1.24 0.47 -4.46
C CYS A 287 -0.10 -0.19 -4.82
N GLY A 288 -0.86 -0.66 -3.83
CA GLY A 288 -2.19 -1.24 -4.03
C GLY A 288 -3.19 -0.25 -4.64
N ALA A 289 -3.16 1.01 -4.21
CA ALA A 289 -3.99 2.09 -4.75
C ALA A 289 -3.67 2.43 -6.22
N CYS A 290 -2.52 1.97 -6.75
CA CYS A 290 -2.10 2.14 -8.13
C CYS A 290 -2.15 0.83 -8.93
N CYS A 291 -3.04 -0.08 -8.57
CA CYS A 291 -3.20 -1.39 -9.21
C CYS A 291 -1.90 -2.23 -9.22
N GLY A 292 -1.17 -2.26 -8.10
CA GLY A 292 0.09 -2.96 -7.96
C GLY A 292 1.22 -2.39 -8.85
N ARG A 293 1.31 -1.07 -8.92
CA ARG A 293 2.34 -0.32 -9.68
C ARG A 293 2.93 0.79 -8.81
N PRO A 294 4.17 1.24 -9.08
CA PRO A 294 4.71 2.41 -8.42
C PRO A 294 3.91 3.67 -8.72
N SER A 295 3.71 4.50 -7.71
CA SER A 295 2.87 5.70 -7.79
C SER A 295 3.64 6.99 -8.19
N SER A 296 4.84 6.88 -8.76
CA SER A 296 5.63 8.05 -9.19
C SER A 296 4.92 8.93 -10.24
N VAL A 297 4.18 8.30 -11.16
CA VAL A 297 3.41 9.02 -12.18
C VAL A 297 2.26 9.78 -11.53
N ASN A 298 1.54 9.14 -10.58
CA ASN A 298 0.45 9.76 -9.84
C ASN A 298 0.94 10.96 -9.02
N ALA A 299 2.09 10.83 -8.35
CA ALA A 299 2.70 11.92 -7.60
C ALA A 299 3.03 13.13 -8.50
N LYS A 300 3.59 12.88 -9.70
CA LYS A 300 3.87 13.95 -10.68
C LYS A 300 2.59 14.62 -11.19
N VAL A 301 1.55 13.84 -11.51
CA VAL A 301 0.27 14.38 -12.00
C VAL A 301 -0.38 15.24 -10.92
N ALA A 302 -0.46 14.76 -9.69
CA ALA A 302 -1.05 15.51 -8.57
C ALA A 302 -0.25 16.79 -8.25
N SER A 303 1.09 16.72 -8.21
CA SER A 303 1.95 17.89 -7.99
C SER A 303 1.82 18.92 -9.11
N TYR A 304 1.77 18.48 -10.37
CA TYR A 304 1.54 19.37 -11.51
C TYR A 304 0.20 20.10 -11.36
N ALA A 305 -0.88 19.36 -11.11
CA ALA A 305 -2.22 19.93 -10.96
C ALA A 305 -2.29 20.92 -9.79
N ALA A 306 -1.69 20.61 -8.63
CA ALA A 306 -1.67 21.49 -7.47
C ALA A 306 -0.82 22.77 -7.67
N ASN A 307 0.19 22.73 -8.57
CA ASN A 307 1.00 23.89 -8.93
C ASN A 307 0.39 24.72 -10.07
N HIS A 308 -0.61 24.17 -10.79
CA HIS A 308 -1.15 24.84 -11.99
C HIS A 308 -1.95 26.09 -11.62
N ALA A 309 -1.60 27.23 -12.23
CA ALA A 309 -2.20 28.54 -11.90
C ALA A 309 -3.73 28.58 -12.07
N GLY A 310 -4.25 27.98 -13.17
CA GLY A 310 -5.69 27.89 -13.40
C GLY A 310 -6.42 27.04 -12.37
N VAL A 311 -5.83 25.93 -11.91
CA VAL A 311 -6.36 25.10 -10.83
C VAL A 311 -6.43 25.89 -9.52
N ARG A 312 -5.35 26.60 -9.16
CA ARG A 312 -5.31 27.42 -7.94
C ARG A 312 -6.33 28.55 -7.96
N ALA A 313 -6.60 29.15 -9.12
CA ALA A 313 -7.64 30.17 -9.26
C ALA A 313 -9.03 29.61 -8.92
N ILE A 314 -9.38 28.44 -9.47
CA ILE A 314 -10.64 27.75 -9.18
C ILE A 314 -10.73 27.36 -7.70
N LEU A 315 -9.66 26.79 -7.13
CA LEU A 315 -9.61 26.39 -5.72
C LEU A 315 -9.82 27.58 -4.79
N LYS A 316 -9.23 28.74 -5.12
CA LYS A 316 -9.42 29.99 -4.35
C LYS A 316 -10.89 30.45 -4.35
N GLU A 317 -11.57 30.39 -5.49
CA GLU A 317 -13.01 30.67 -5.58
C GLU A 317 -13.84 29.71 -4.73
N ARG A 318 -13.35 28.47 -4.53
CA ARG A 318 -13.99 27.43 -3.70
C ARG A 318 -13.53 27.43 -2.24
N GLY A 319 -12.79 28.47 -1.81
CA GLY A 319 -12.37 28.67 -0.42
C GLY A 319 -11.05 28.02 -0.03
N ILE A 320 -10.31 27.39 -0.95
CA ILE A 320 -8.97 26.84 -0.70
C ILE A 320 -7.93 27.77 -1.32
N ASN A 321 -7.28 28.57 -0.49
CA ASN A 321 -6.26 29.51 -0.96
C ASN A 321 -4.86 28.96 -0.74
N ILE A 322 -4.25 28.40 -1.80
CA ILE A 322 -2.86 27.93 -1.78
C ILE A 322 -1.94 29.14 -2.01
N PRO A 323 -1.04 29.50 -1.06
CA PRO A 323 -0.11 30.61 -1.22
C PRO A 323 0.76 30.49 -2.48
N ALA A 324 1.14 31.63 -3.06
CA ALA A 324 1.94 31.65 -4.28
C ALA A 324 3.35 31.03 -4.07
N GLU A 325 3.91 31.18 -2.89
CA GLU A 325 5.19 30.62 -2.46
C GLU A 325 5.17 29.12 -2.21
N THR A 326 4.00 28.54 -1.99
CA THR A 326 3.85 27.08 -1.79
C THR A 326 4.07 26.34 -3.10
N GLN A 327 4.96 25.34 -3.08
CA GLN A 327 5.24 24.48 -4.24
C GLN A 327 5.05 23.01 -3.88
N PHE A 328 4.32 22.28 -4.73
CA PHE A 328 4.14 20.83 -4.59
C PHE A 328 5.25 20.11 -5.33
N LEU A 329 6.02 19.27 -4.63
CA LEU A 329 7.15 18.54 -5.18
C LEU A 329 6.88 17.03 -5.19
N PRO A 330 6.90 16.37 -6.37
CA PRO A 330 6.65 14.93 -6.43
C PRO A 330 7.87 14.13 -6.01
N ALA A 331 7.62 13.03 -5.30
CA ALA A 331 8.65 12.08 -4.88
C ALA A 331 8.15 10.63 -4.94
N LEU A 332 9.09 9.70 -4.89
CA LEU A 332 8.82 8.26 -4.76
C LEU A 332 9.67 7.68 -3.65
N HIS A 333 9.03 7.05 -2.67
CA HIS A 333 9.68 6.21 -1.67
C HIS A 333 9.80 4.77 -2.20
N ASP A 334 11.02 4.25 -2.26
CA ASP A 334 11.29 2.84 -2.55
C ASP A 334 11.29 2.07 -1.23
N THR A 335 10.18 1.40 -0.92
CA THR A 335 9.94 0.71 0.35
C THR A 335 10.86 -0.48 0.59
N THR A 336 11.42 -1.05 -0.47
CA THR A 336 12.36 -2.17 -0.37
C THR A 336 13.74 -1.70 0.07
N ARG A 337 14.13 -0.51 -0.36
CA ARG A 337 15.47 0.04 -0.15
C ARG A 337 15.52 1.12 0.91
N ASP A 338 14.39 1.66 1.32
CA ASP A 338 14.29 2.90 2.10
C ASP A 338 15.10 4.03 1.46
N GLU A 339 14.78 4.32 0.21
CA GLU A 339 15.33 5.44 -0.55
C GLU A 339 14.22 6.30 -1.12
N ILE A 340 14.47 7.60 -1.23
CA ILE A 340 13.54 8.55 -1.84
C ILE A 340 14.13 9.14 -3.12
N ALA A 341 13.30 9.27 -4.15
CA ALA A 341 13.65 9.95 -5.39
C ALA A 341 12.72 11.15 -5.56
N PHE A 342 13.28 12.35 -5.59
CA PHE A 342 12.55 13.58 -5.93
C PHE A 342 12.53 13.81 -7.43
N TYR A 343 11.43 14.33 -7.94
CA TYR A 343 11.21 14.66 -9.35
C TYR A 343 10.98 16.16 -9.49
N ASP A 344 11.21 16.69 -10.69
CA ASP A 344 10.89 18.09 -11.06
C ASP A 344 11.45 19.14 -10.07
N GLU A 345 12.62 18.88 -9.46
CA GLU A 345 13.30 19.80 -8.52
C GLU A 345 13.62 21.16 -9.15
N ASP A 346 13.66 21.22 -10.48
CA ASP A 346 13.89 22.43 -11.27
C ASP A 346 12.75 23.46 -11.23
N ILE A 347 11.54 23.04 -10.82
CA ILE A 347 10.41 23.95 -10.65
C ILE A 347 10.51 24.82 -9.39
N LEU A 348 11.32 24.41 -8.40
CA LEU A 348 11.44 25.11 -7.14
C LEU A 348 12.09 26.49 -7.34
N ASN A 349 11.53 27.51 -6.66
CA ASN A 349 12.18 28.81 -6.56
C ASN A 349 13.44 28.73 -5.67
N ASP A 350 14.26 29.77 -5.66
CA ASP A 350 15.57 29.72 -4.97
C ASP A 350 15.45 29.58 -3.44
N VAL A 351 14.37 30.08 -2.84
CA VAL A 351 14.09 29.90 -1.39
C VAL A 351 13.76 28.45 -1.12
N ASN A 352 12.81 27.89 -1.87
CA ASN A 352 12.38 26.52 -1.70
C ASN A 352 13.46 25.49 -2.07
N LYS A 353 14.39 25.81 -2.99
CA LYS A 353 15.55 24.95 -3.24
C LYS A 353 16.45 24.79 -2.01
N LYS A 354 16.65 25.87 -1.24
CA LYS A 354 17.42 25.79 0.02
C LYS A 354 16.69 24.97 1.06
N LEU A 355 15.41 25.25 1.28
CA LEU A 355 14.57 24.48 2.20
C LEU A 355 14.51 23.01 1.80
N HIS A 356 14.38 22.72 0.51
CA HIS A 356 14.39 21.35 0.01
C HIS A 356 15.69 20.61 0.31
N HIS A 357 16.83 21.27 0.21
CA HIS A 357 18.11 20.65 0.55
C HIS A 357 18.18 20.27 2.05
N GLU A 358 17.67 21.12 2.93
CA GLU A 358 17.59 20.84 4.38
C GLU A 358 16.58 19.71 4.66
N ASN A 359 15.40 19.78 4.06
CA ASN A 359 14.36 18.75 4.20
C ASN A 359 14.83 17.38 3.68
N ALA A 360 15.62 17.34 2.60
CA ALA A 360 16.15 16.09 2.04
C ALA A 360 17.03 15.35 3.05
N ILE A 361 17.76 16.05 3.89
CA ILE A 361 18.55 15.45 4.98
C ILE A 361 17.62 14.80 6.01
N THR A 362 16.53 15.48 6.38
CA THR A 362 15.50 14.90 7.26
C THR A 362 14.94 13.59 6.69
N PHE A 363 14.62 13.56 5.39
CA PHE A 363 14.17 12.34 4.72
C PHE A 363 15.22 11.23 4.75
N GLU A 364 16.49 11.53 4.47
CA GLU A 364 17.57 10.55 4.48
C GLU A 364 17.78 9.91 5.86
N ILE A 365 17.79 10.71 6.92
CA ILE A 365 17.93 10.22 8.30
C ILE A 365 16.69 9.37 8.68
N ALA A 366 15.49 9.84 8.34
CA ALA A 366 14.26 9.12 8.63
C ALA A 366 14.20 7.76 7.92
N LEU A 367 14.66 7.67 6.66
CA LEU A 367 14.75 6.43 5.91
C LEU A 367 15.77 5.46 6.49
N ALA A 368 16.92 5.94 6.95
CA ALA A 368 17.92 5.10 7.60
C ALA A 368 17.38 4.53 8.94
N ASN A 369 16.67 5.34 9.73
CA ASN A 369 15.99 4.89 10.95
C ASN A 369 14.88 3.89 10.64
N ASN A 370 14.09 4.13 9.58
CA ASN A 370 13.05 3.20 9.12
C ASN A 370 13.64 1.85 8.69
N ALA A 371 14.76 1.84 7.97
CA ALA A 371 15.49 0.63 7.63
C ALA A 371 15.98 -0.12 8.87
N LYS A 372 16.54 0.61 9.86
CA LYS A 372 16.97 0.05 11.14
C LYS A 372 15.82 -0.63 11.87
N GLU A 373 14.68 0.04 12.02
CA GLU A 373 13.52 -0.48 12.73
C GLU A 373 12.97 -1.78 12.09
N ARG A 374 12.81 -1.82 10.76
CA ARG A 374 12.28 -3.01 10.10
C ARG A 374 13.30 -4.14 9.95
N SER A 375 14.60 -3.85 10.03
CA SER A 375 15.67 -4.85 9.84
C SER A 375 15.59 -5.99 10.84
N ARG A 376 15.07 -5.74 12.05
CA ARG A 376 14.87 -6.76 13.08
C ARG A 376 14.00 -7.95 12.64
N ARG A 377 13.16 -7.74 11.61
CA ARG A 377 12.31 -8.78 11.01
C ARG A 377 13.02 -9.61 9.93
N PHE A 378 14.28 -9.33 9.64
CA PHE A 378 15.07 -10.04 8.64
C PHE A 378 16.18 -10.85 9.29
N ASP A 379 16.08 -12.18 9.24
CA ASP A 379 17.05 -13.08 9.86
C ASP A 379 18.48 -12.92 9.36
N THR A 380 18.64 -12.41 8.15
CA THR A 380 19.95 -12.20 7.51
C THR A 380 20.62 -10.87 7.88
N ILE A 381 19.97 -10.03 8.68
CA ILE A 381 20.49 -8.72 9.09
C ILE A 381 20.68 -8.69 10.60
N ASP A 382 21.89 -8.35 11.04
CA ASP A 382 22.18 -8.09 12.46
C ASP A 382 21.68 -6.68 12.83
N SER A 383 20.62 -6.63 13.63
CA SER A 383 19.98 -5.38 14.06
C SER A 383 20.81 -4.58 15.07
N THR A 384 21.92 -5.11 15.58
CA THR A 384 22.83 -4.42 16.53
C THR A 384 23.92 -3.61 15.84
N GLU A 385 24.07 -3.75 14.52
CA GLU A 385 25.05 -2.97 13.75
C GLU A 385 24.67 -1.49 13.64
N THR A 386 25.59 -0.67 13.10
CA THR A 386 25.32 0.75 12.88
C THR A 386 24.20 0.95 11.88
N ILE A 387 23.47 2.07 11.99
CA ILE A 387 22.31 2.40 11.15
C ILE A 387 22.71 2.37 9.66
N GLU A 388 23.88 2.94 9.31
CA GLU A 388 24.37 3.00 7.93
C GLU A 388 24.63 1.59 7.36
N LYS A 389 25.24 0.70 8.15
CA LYS A 389 25.52 -0.66 7.72
C LYS A 389 24.25 -1.50 7.57
N ILE A 390 23.31 -1.33 8.49
CA ILE A 390 21.99 -1.95 8.41
C ILE A 390 21.27 -1.47 7.16
N HIS A 391 21.23 -0.16 6.91
CA HIS A 391 20.58 0.40 5.72
C HIS A 391 21.20 -0.14 4.44
N GLU A 392 22.53 -0.24 4.35
CA GLU A 392 23.20 -0.88 3.22
C GLU A 392 22.84 -2.37 3.06
N ASN A 393 22.71 -3.12 4.16
CA ASN A 393 22.30 -4.51 4.12
C ASN A 393 20.83 -4.66 3.68
N VAL A 394 19.94 -3.78 4.12
CA VAL A 394 18.55 -3.69 3.63
C VAL A 394 18.51 -3.44 2.12
N LYS A 395 19.30 -2.49 1.61
CA LYS A 395 19.41 -2.24 0.16
C LYS A 395 19.89 -3.46 -0.62
N LYS A 396 20.87 -4.21 -0.08
CA LYS A 396 21.39 -5.42 -0.74
C LYS A 396 20.32 -6.51 -0.92
N ARG A 397 19.37 -6.62 0.00
CA ARG A 397 18.24 -7.57 -0.14
C ARG A 397 17.44 -7.35 -1.42
N ALA A 398 17.20 -6.11 -1.81
CA ALA A 398 16.49 -5.76 -3.03
C ALA A 398 17.18 -6.27 -4.30
N PHE A 399 18.51 -6.42 -4.27
CA PHE A 399 19.32 -6.89 -5.40
C PHE A 399 19.64 -8.37 -5.36
N SER A 400 19.35 -9.06 -4.27
CA SER A 400 19.65 -10.49 -4.12
C SER A 400 18.80 -11.31 -5.11
N LEU A 401 19.49 -12.21 -5.85
CA LEU A 401 18.83 -13.21 -6.68
C LEU A 401 18.20 -14.33 -5.85
N PHE A 402 18.59 -14.45 -4.59
CA PHE A 402 18.26 -15.58 -3.72
C PHE A 402 17.25 -15.18 -2.63
N GLU A 403 17.02 -13.89 -2.41
CA GLU A 403 16.13 -13.40 -1.36
C GLU A 403 14.67 -13.43 -1.83
N PRO A 404 13.83 -14.33 -1.31
CA PRO A 404 12.43 -14.44 -1.70
C PRO A 404 11.56 -13.38 -1.02
N ARG A 405 12.07 -12.69 0.03
CA ARG A 405 11.36 -11.66 0.77
C ARG A 405 12.17 -10.36 0.77
N PRO A 406 12.04 -9.53 -0.28
CA PRO A 406 12.80 -8.29 -0.39
C PRO A 406 12.44 -7.26 0.69
N GLU A 407 11.19 -7.24 1.15
CA GLU A 407 10.66 -6.40 2.21
C GLU A 407 9.54 -7.10 3.00
N LEU A 408 8.94 -6.42 3.98
CA LEU A 408 7.86 -6.98 4.80
C LEU A 408 6.50 -6.98 4.10
N ASN A 409 6.31 -6.16 3.06
CA ASN A 409 5.00 -5.90 2.46
C ASN A 409 4.01 -5.45 3.55
N HIS A 410 2.78 -5.91 3.48
CA HIS A 410 1.72 -5.68 4.47
C HIS A 410 1.68 -6.74 5.59
N ALA A 411 2.75 -7.52 5.76
CA ALA A 411 2.79 -8.62 6.72
C ALA A 411 2.65 -8.17 8.19
N THR A 412 2.91 -6.90 8.49
CA THR A 412 2.77 -6.35 9.84
C THR A 412 1.40 -5.70 10.09
N ASN A 413 0.55 -5.54 9.06
CA ASN A 413 -0.71 -4.82 9.15
C ASN A 413 -1.69 -5.44 10.16
N ALA A 414 -2.14 -4.64 11.13
CA ALA A 414 -3.09 -5.04 12.15
C ALA A 414 -4.13 -3.96 12.47
N MET A 415 -3.94 -2.73 11.99
CA MET A 415 -4.84 -1.62 12.27
C MET A 415 -4.87 -0.59 11.14
N CYS A 416 -5.89 0.26 11.16
CA CYS A 416 -6.01 1.44 10.32
C CYS A 416 -6.52 2.61 11.17
N VAL A 417 -5.77 3.70 11.22
CA VAL A 417 -6.20 4.94 11.90
C VAL A 417 -6.72 5.92 10.86
N VAL A 418 -7.95 6.38 11.04
CA VAL A 418 -8.63 7.40 10.21
C VAL A 418 -8.93 8.62 11.08
N GLY A 419 -8.16 9.68 10.93
CA GLY A 419 -8.31 10.87 11.77
C GLY A 419 -7.21 11.89 11.55
N ARG A 420 -7.22 12.94 12.36
CA ARG A 420 -6.16 13.93 12.37
C ARG A 420 -4.85 13.30 12.81
N ARG A 421 -3.74 13.80 12.26
CA ARG A 421 -2.41 13.24 12.61
C ARG A 421 -2.09 13.34 14.11
N SER A 422 -2.64 14.33 14.82
CA SER A 422 -2.50 14.47 16.27
C SER A 422 -2.94 13.23 17.06
N LEU A 423 -3.90 12.45 16.52
CA LEU A 423 -4.38 11.21 17.15
C LEU A 423 -3.31 10.13 17.25
N SER A 424 -2.31 10.13 16.36
CA SER A 424 -1.31 9.06 16.26
C SER A 424 0.14 9.53 16.13
N LYS A 425 0.41 10.86 16.11
CA LYS A 425 1.75 11.40 15.87
C LYS A 425 2.79 10.91 16.89
N GLN A 426 2.41 10.82 18.16
CA GLN A 426 3.29 10.37 19.25
C GLN A 426 3.26 8.85 19.46
N LEU A 427 2.47 8.10 18.69
CA LEU A 427 2.35 6.67 18.90
C LEU A 427 3.44 5.90 18.13
N PHE A 428 4.11 5.03 18.85
CA PHE A 428 4.84 3.93 18.28
C PHE A 428 3.86 2.79 17.97
N LEU A 429 3.65 2.51 16.69
CA LEU A 429 2.66 1.54 16.20
C LEU A 429 3.31 0.29 15.57
N ASP A 430 4.59 0.07 15.80
CA ASP A 430 5.38 -1.06 15.32
C ASP A 430 5.22 -1.38 13.81
N ARG A 431 5.06 -0.36 12.96
CA ARG A 431 4.75 -0.50 11.51
C ARG A 431 3.48 -1.32 11.22
N ARG A 432 2.51 -1.37 12.13
CA ARG A 432 1.33 -2.22 12.01
C ARG A 432 0.08 -1.47 11.59
N SER A 433 0.19 -0.19 11.23
CA SER A 433 -0.96 0.68 10.97
C SER A 433 -0.96 1.28 9.58
N PHE A 434 -2.07 1.13 8.86
CA PHE A 434 -2.45 2.10 7.85
C PHE A 434 -2.79 3.43 8.52
N LEU A 435 -2.36 4.55 7.95
CA LEU A 435 -2.59 5.88 8.51
C LEU A 435 -3.27 6.78 7.47
N ASN A 436 -4.60 6.85 7.50
CA ASN A 436 -5.38 7.72 6.62
C ASN A 436 -5.71 9.04 7.33
N SER A 437 -5.25 10.14 6.78
CA SER A 437 -5.59 11.47 7.31
C SER A 437 -7.04 11.83 7.00
N TYR A 438 -7.69 12.41 7.99
CA TYR A 438 -9.07 12.85 7.93
C TYR A 438 -9.30 13.93 9.01
N ASP A 439 -10.09 14.94 8.69
CA ASP A 439 -10.46 15.98 9.66
C ASP A 439 -11.97 16.07 9.78
N TYR A 440 -12.50 15.66 10.92
CA TYR A 440 -13.93 15.69 11.23
C TYR A 440 -14.53 17.10 11.19
N GLN A 441 -13.71 18.14 11.41
CA GLN A 441 -14.17 19.54 11.49
C GLN A 441 -14.68 20.06 10.14
N ILE A 442 -14.13 19.54 9.05
CA ILE A 442 -14.54 19.94 7.69
C ILE A 442 -15.56 18.98 7.06
N ASP A 443 -15.91 17.90 7.74
CA ASP A 443 -16.83 16.87 7.24
C ASP A 443 -17.93 16.51 8.26
N ALA A 444 -18.65 17.50 8.74
CA ALA A 444 -19.71 17.32 9.75
C ALA A 444 -20.79 16.30 9.35
N SER A 445 -21.02 16.11 8.05
CA SER A 445 -21.98 15.11 7.52
C SER A 445 -21.41 13.70 7.41
N GLY A 446 -20.08 13.51 7.46
CA GLY A 446 -19.38 12.26 7.23
C GLY A 446 -19.40 11.79 5.78
N ASP A 447 -19.48 12.70 4.80
CA ASP A 447 -19.53 12.35 3.39
C ASP A 447 -18.16 11.88 2.89
N TYR A 448 -17.08 12.58 3.23
CA TYR A 448 -15.71 12.13 2.95
C TYR A 448 -15.38 10.87 3.76
N LEU A 449 -15.82 10.82 5.03
CA LEU A 449 -15.63 9.65 5.87
C LEU A 449 -16.26 8.39 5.27
N ALA A 450 -17.47 8.50 4.70
CA ALA A 450 -18.14 7.37 4.05
C ALA A 450 -17.33 6.82 2.87
N VAL A 451 -16.71 7.69 2.08
CA VAL A 451 -15.81 7.29 0.98
C VAL A 451 -14.56 6.62 1.51
N ILE A 452 -13.94 7.18 2.55
CA ILE A 452 -12.74 6.64 3.18
C ILE A 452 -13.02 5.25 3.78
N LEU A 453 -14.08 5.10 4.59
CA LEU A 453 -14.43 3.83 5.21
C LEU A 453 -14.89 2.79 4.19
N GLY A 454 -15.52 3.22 3.09
CA GLY A 454 -15.83 2.38 1.94
C GLY A 454 -14.59 1.81 1.23
N GLN A 455 -13.43 2.43 1.41
CA GLN A 455 -12.13 1.95 0.90
C GLN A 455 -11.36 1.17 1.97
N VAL A 456 -11.39 1.60 3.22
CA VAL A 456 -10.70 0.95 4.35
C VAL A 456 -11.13 -0.51 4.50
N ALA A 457 -12.42 -0.79 4.40
CA ALA A 457 -12.93 -2.15 4.54
C ALA A 457 -12.33 -3.10 3.48
N PRO A 458 -12.52 -2.92 2.16
CA PRO A 458 -12.00 -3.86 1.17
C PRO A 458 -10.47 -3.76 0.98
N VAL A 459 -9.83 -2.62 1.23
CA VAL A 459 -8.38 -2.46 1.03
C VAL A 459 -7.61 -2.88 2.27
N ALA A 460 -7.69 -2.12 3.37
CA ALA A 460 -6.93 -2.46 4.57
C ALA A 460 -7.47 -3.75 5.23
N GLY A 461 -8.79 -3.89 5.34
CA GLY A 461 -9.45 -5.09 5.85
C GLY A 461 -9.24 -6.30 4.95
N GLY A 462 -9.34 -6.13 3.62
CA GLY A 462 -9.11 -7.21 2.66
C GLY A 462 -7.67 -7.73 2.68
N ILE A 463 -6.68 -6.83 2.70
CA ILE A 463 -5.26 -7.18 2.87
C ILE A 463 -5.03 -7.93 4.19
N ASN A 464 -5.64 -7.45 5.27
CA ASN A 464 -5.53 -8.10 6.57
C ASN A 464 -6.18 -9.49 6.58
N LEU A 465 -7.35 -9.66 5.99
CA LEU A 465 -8.02 -10.97 5.91
C LEU A 465 -7.25 -11.94 5.00
N GLU A 466 -6.64 -11.47 3.91
CA GLU A 466 -5.77 -12.30 3.09
C GLU A 466 -4.57 -12.82 3.91
N TYR A 467 -3.95 -11.97 4.73
CA TYR A 467 -2.94 -12.38 5.69
C TYR A 467 -3.50 -13.37 6.72
N TYR A 468 -4.63 -13.03 7.34
CA TYR A 468 -5.29 -13.82 8.38
C TYR A 468 -5.53 -15.26 7.90
N PHE A 469 -6.23 -15.44 6.79
CA PHE A 469 -6.54 -16.76 6.26
C PHE A 469 -5.31 -17.51 5.80
N SER A 470 -4.36 -16.84 5.16
CA SER A 470 -3.09 -17.44 4.72
C SER A 470 -2.26 -17.91 5.91
N ARG A 471 -2.35 -17.24 7.06
CA ARG A 471 -1.63 -17.60 8.30
C ARG A 471 -2.32 -18.74 9.05
N VAL A 472 -3.65 -18.79 9.03
CA VAL A 472 -4.44 -19.87 9.69
C VAL A 472 -4.18 -21.22 9.03
N ASP A 473 -4.23 -21.28 7.69
CA ASP A 473 -3.95 -22.50 6.92
C ASP A 473 -3.32 -22.17 5.58
N ASN A 474 -1.98 -22.12 5.56
CA ASN A 474 -1.25 -21.78 4.33
C ASN A 474 -1.37 -22.82 3.23
N GLN A 475 -1.68 -24.08 3.56
CA GLN A 475 -1.84 -25.15 2.57
C GLN A 475 -3.15 -25.01 1.79
N LYS A 476 -4.24 -24.64 2.47
CA LYS A 476 -5.58 -24.51 1.85
C LYS A 476 -5.90 -23.08 1.42
N LEU A 477 -5.53 -22.10 2.24
CA LEU A 477 -5.95 -20.70 2.11
C LEU A 477 -4.80 -19.77 1.68
N GLY A 478 -3.55 -20.25 1.72
CA GLY A 478 -2.37 -19.52 1.27
C GLY A 478 -1.77 -20.08 -0.02
N ALA A 479 -0.65 -19.49 -0.43
CA ALA A 479 0.04 -19.82 -1.68
C ALA A 479 1.25 -20.78 -1.52
N GLY A 480 1.44 -21.38 -0.35
CA GLY A 480 2.59 -22.24 -0.06
C GLY A 480 3.90 -21.44 0.02
N SER A 481 5.03 -22.02 -0.40
CA SER A 481 6.34 -21.36 -0.36
C SER A 481 6.60 -20.56 -1.63
N LYS A 482 7.16 -19.35 -1.46
CA LYS A 482 7.70 -18.54 -2.54
C LYS A 482 9.10 -19.06 -2.88
N LEU A 483 9.29 -19.53 -4.09
CA LEU A 483 10.59 -19.99 -4.57
C LEU A 483 11.45 -18.83 -5.11
N PRO A 484 12.79 -18.92 -5.04
CA PRO A 484 13.68 -17.93 -5.64
C PRO A 484 13.67 -18.04 -7.17
N HIS A 485 12.68 -17.48 -7.82
CA HIS A 485 12.37 -17.65 -9.24
C HIS A 485 13.52 -17.30 -10.19
N ASN A 486 14.34 -16.29 -9.84
CA ASN A 486 15.46 -15.93 -10.68
C ASN A 486 16.56 -17.02 -10.71
N VAL A 487 16.70 -17.77 -9.63
CA VAL A 487 17.61 -18.95 -9.58
C VAL A 487 16.96 -20.12 -10.29
N MET A 488 15.68 -20.39 -10.00
CA MET A 488 14.93 -21.45 -10.68
C MET A 488 14.74 -21.14 -12.17
N GLY A 489 14.69 -19.88 -12.58
CA GLY A 489 14.61 -19.46 -13.97
C GLY A 489 15.77 -19.91 -14.85
N LEU A 490 16.91 -20.31 -14.29
CA LEU A 490 18.03 -20.93 -15.03
C LEU A 490 17.75 -22.38 -15.42
N ILE A 491 16.89 -23.08 -14.72
CA ILE A 491 16.55 -24.50 -14.90
C ILE A 491 15.06 -24.75 -15.11
N GLY A 492 14.21 -23.77 -14.77
CA GLY A 492 12.77 -23.82 -14.92
C GLY A 492 12.08 -22.77 -14.07
N VAL A 493 10.84 -22.47 -14.40
CA VAL A 493 9.99 -21.54 -13.64
C VAL A 493 8.99 -22.35 -12.84
N ALA A 494 8.95 -22.13 -11.51
CA ALA A 494 7.95 -22.71 -10.64
C ALA A 494 7.20 -21.61 -9.88
N ASN A 495 5.88 -21.68 -9.88
CA ASN A 495 4.99 -20.81 -9.10
C ASN A 495 4.44 -21.61 -7.93
N GLY A 496 4.96 -21.34 -6.73
CA GLY A 496 4.61 -22.12 -5.55
C GLY A 496 5.27 -23.52 -5.53
N ILE A 497 4.84 -24.39 -4.61
CA ILE A 497 5.45 -25.72 -4.40
C ILE A 497 5.07 -26.71 -5.51
N ASP A 498 3.84 -26.66 -5.96
CA ASP A 498 3.21 -27.61 -6.89
C ASP A 498 2.83 -27.00 -8.24
N GLY A 499 3.14 -25.73 -8.46
CA GLY A 499 2.84 -25.02 -9.71
C GLY A 499 1.40 -24.58 -9.90
N ASP A 500 0.52 -24.84 -8.92
CA ASP A 500 -0.87 -24.43 -8.97
C ASP A 500 -1.06 -22.94 -8.70
N LEU A 501 -2.08 -22.35 -9.30
CA LEU A 501 -2.56 -21.02 -8.92
C LEU A 501 -3.33 -21.15 -7.62
N ARG A 502 -2.80 -20.55 -6.56
CA ARG A 502 -3.42 -20.55 -5.23
C ARG A 502 -3.80 -19.14 -4.77
N PRO A 503 -4.95 -18.98 -4.12
CA PRO A 503 -5.28 -17.71 -3.46
C PRO A 503 -4.37 -17.49 -2.25
N GLY A 504 -4.31 -16.25 -1.78
CA GLY A 504 -3.60 -15.89 -0.57
C GLY A 504 -2.10 -15.69 -0.73
N LEU A 505 -1.42 -15.56 0.41
CA LEU A 505 -0.02 -15.18 0.51
C LEU A 505 0.90 -16.40 0.66
N PRO A 506 2.15 -16.35 0.16
CA PRO A 506 3.13 -17.39 0.43
C PRO A 506 3.63 -17.32 1.88
N SER A 507 4.17 -18.43 2.39
CA SER A 507 4.65 -18.56 3.76
C SER A 507 5.64 -17.47 4.18
N GLN A 508 6.51 -17.00 3.28
CA GLN A 508 7.47 -15.93 3.55
C GLN A 508 6.84 -14.56 3.76
N MET A 509 5.55 -14.38 3.48
CA MET A 509 4.82 -13.12 3.67
C MET A 509 3.91 -13.14 4.88
N ILE A 510 3.81 -14.25 5.62
CA ILE A 510 2.89 -14.45 6.74
C ILE A 510 3.56 -14.89 8.04
N GLU A 511 4.88 -14.87 8.11
CA GLU A 511 5.66 -15.37 9.25
C GLU A 511 5.91 -14.33 10.36
N VAL A 512 5.26 -13.16 10.30
CA VAL A 512 5.59 -12.01 11.16
C VAL A 512 4.82 -12.00 12.48
N HIS A 513 3.52 -12.30 12.44
CA HIS A 513 2.67 -12.32 13.63
C HIS A 513 1.52 -13.33 13.51
N ASP A 514 0.88 -13.63 14.62
CA ASP A 514 -0.32 -14.45 14.62
C ASP A 514 -1.52 -13.70 14.03
N PRO A 515 -2.50 -14.44 13.47
CA PRO A 515 -3.63 -13.82 12.77
C PRO A 515 -4.52 -13.05 13.76
N ILE A 516 -4.70 -11.76 13.49
CA ILE A 516 -5.67 -10.89 14.15
C ILE A 516 -6.44 -10.11 13.09
N ARG A 517 -7.72 -9.83 13.37
CA ARG A 517 -8.52 -8.98 12.47
C ARG A 517 -8.05 -7.53 12.55
N LEU A 518 -8.26 -6.77 11.48
CA LEU A 518 -7.92 -5.35 11.44
C LEU A 518 -8.75 -4.56 12.46
N LEU A 519 -8.12 -3.69 13.24
CA LEU A 519 -8.78 -2.65 14.03
C LEU A 519 -8.79 -1.34 13.25
N ALA A 520 -9.97 -0.86 12.83
CA ALA A 520 -10.16 0.49 12.32
C ALA A 520 -10.45 1.44 13.48
N VAL A 521 -9.62 2.48 13.64
CA VAL A 521 -9.82 3.54 14.67
C VAL A 521 -10.18 4.82 13.96
N VAL A 522 -11.37 5.36 14.22
CA VAL A 522 -11.91 6.54 13.52
C VAL A 522 -12.13 7.69 14.49
N GLU A 523 -11.63 8.88 14.16
CA GLU A 523 -11.87 10.10 14.93
C GLU A 523 -13.11 10.83 14.38
N HIS A 524 -14.25 10.64 15.04
CA HIS A 524 -15.51 11.36 14.77
C HIS A 524 -16.55 11.09 15.87
N TYR A 525 -17.74 11.67 15.74
CA TYR A 525 -18.89 11.34 16.56
C TYR A 525 -19.46 9.96 16.15
N PRO A 526 -19.78 9.05 17.11
CA PRO A 526 -20.25 7.69 16.81
C PRO A 526 -21.46 7.63 15.87
N GLU A 527 -22.42 8.55 16.03
CA GLU A 527 -23.62 8.61 15.19
C GLU A 527 -23.31 8.98 13.74
N VAL A 528 -22.29 9.81 13.49
CA VAL A 528 -21.85 10.17 12.14
C VAL A 528 -21.12 8.99 11.49
N VAL A 529 -20.28 8.28 12.25
CA VAL A 529 -19.59 7.08 11.77
C VAL A 529 -20.60 5.98 11.43
N LYS A 530 -21.60 5.74 12.27
CA LYS A 530 -22.69 4.78 12.00
C LYS A 530 -23.41 5.11 10.70
N LYS A 531 -23.75 6.38 10.50
CA LYS A 531 -24.35 6.85 9.25
C LYS A 531 -23.43 6.66 8.05
N ALA A 532 -22.12 6.95 8.20
CA ALA A 532 -21.14 6.85 7.13
C ALA A 532 -20.96 5.40 6.64
N ILE A 533 -20.78 4.43 7.55
CA ILE A 533 -20.65 3.01 7.19
C ILE A 533 -21.93 2.43 6.57
N SER A 534 -23.10 2.95 6.97
CA SER A 534 -24.40 2.46 6.47
C SER A 534 -24.74 2.98 5.05
N LYS A 535 -24.00 3.96 4.51
CA LYS A 535 -24.27 4.50 3.16
C LYS A 535 -24.05 3.47 2.05
N ASN A 536 -23.16 2.51 2.24
CA ASN A 536 -22.88 1.46 1.27
C ASN A 536 -23.16 0.07 1.90
N PRO A 537 -24.25 -0.62 1.51
CA PRO A 537 -24.60 -1.92 2.07
C PRO A 537 -23.48 -2.97 1.95
N ALA A 538 -22.77 -3.00 0.80
CA ALA A 538 -21.72 -3.99 0.57
C ALA A 538 -20.51 -3.81 1.52
N THR A 539 -20.16 -2.58 1.86
CA THR A 539 -19.09 -2.30 2.83
C THR A 539 -19.59 -2.34 4.27
N TYR A 540 -20.90 -2.08 4.50
CA TYR A 540 -21.50 -2.21 5.84
C TYR A 540 -21.41 -3.62 6.38
N GLU A 541 -21.55 -4.64 5.53
CA GLU A 541 -21.40 -6.05 5.93
C GLU A 541 -20.06 -6.36 6.58
N TRP A 542 -18.99 -5.68 6.18
CA TRP A 542 -17.66 -5.88 6.76
C TRP A 542 -17.63 -5.51 8.25
N TYR A 543 -18.32 -4.43 8.61
CA TYR A 543 -18.42 -3.94 9.97
C TYR A 543 -19.44 -4.74 10.77
N LYS A 544 -20.61 -5.01 10.19
CA LYS A 544 -21.70 -5.76 10.81
C LYS A 544 -21.29 -7.20 11.15
N ASN A 545 -20.60 -7.88 10.22
CA ASN A 545 -20.13 -9.26 10.41
C ASN A 545 -18.79 -9.33 11.13
N GLU A 546 -18.27 -8.19 11.59
CA GLU A 546 -16.99 -8.09 12.30
C GLU A 546 -15.81 -8.73 11.54
N TRP A 547 -15.80 -8.64 10.21
CA TRP A 547 -14.65 -9.06 9.41
C TRP A 547 -13.44 -8.15 9.69
N LEU A 548 -13.71 -6.94 10.11
CA LEU A 548 -12.76 -6.04 10.77
C LEU A 548 -13.44 -5.44 12.01
N ARG A 549 -12.64 -5.01 12.99
CA ARG A 549 -13.12 -4.32 14.18
C ARG A 549 -13.12 -2.82 13.96
N LEU A 550 -14.12 -2.13 14.51
CA LEU A 550 -14.27 -0.68 14.38
C LEU A 550 -14.35 -0.04 15.77
N ALA A 551 -13.45 0.90 16.02
CA ALA A 551 -13.49 1.76 17.18
C ALA A 551 -13.60 3.22 16.77
N VAL A 552 -14.32 4.01 17.54
CA VAL A 552 -14.50 5.45 17.35
C VAL A 552 -13.93 6.18 18.56
N VAL A 553 -13.12 7.20 18.28
CA VAL A 553 -12.61 8.13 19.28
C VAL A 553 -13.42 9.42 19.16
N HIS A 554 -14.16 9.77 20.19
CA HIS A 554 -14.93 11.00 20.23
C HIS A 554 -13.97 12.20 20.22
N PRO A 555 -14.08 13.13 19.26
CA PRO A 555 -13.05 14.13 19.00
C PRO A 555 -12.83 15.13 20.13
N GLU A 556 -13.85 15.38 20.95
CA GLU A 556 -13.79 16.37 22.04
C GLU A 556 -13.50 15.70 23.40
N THR A 557 -14.19 14.58 23.69
CA THR A 557 -14.10 13.92 25.01
C THR A 557 -13.03 12.86 25.09
N LYS A 558 -12.50 12.41 23.95
CA LYS A 558 -11.61 11.24 23.80
C LYS A 558 -12.20 9.92 24.36
N GLN A 559 -13.52 9.89 24.59
CA GLN A 559 -14.21 8.64 24.89
C GLN A 559 -14.10 7.69 23.69
N ILE A 560 -13.94 6.42 23.98
CA ILE A 560 -13.80 5.38 22.96
C ILE A 560 -15.07 4.55 22.91
N PHE A 561 -15.52 4.27 21.70
CA PHE A 561 -16.66 3.42 21.43
C PHE A 561 -16.25 2.31 20.47
N VAL A 562 -16.64 1.08 20.74
CA VAL A 562 -16.43 -0.07 19.87
C VAL A 562 -17.75 -0.46 19.22
N PHE A 563 -17.71 -0.78 17.92
CA PHE A 563 -18.89 -1.21 17.18
C PHE A 563 -19.09 -2.72 17.35
N GLU A 564 -20.14 -3.07 18.05
CA GLU A 564 -20.54 -4.47 18.33
C GLU A 564 -22.05 -4.61 18.17
N GLN A 565 -22.49 -5.71 17.57
CA GLN A 565 -23.91 -6.01 17.36
C GLN A 565 -24.70 -4.84 16.75
N GLU A 566 -24.10 -4.18 15.77
CA GLU A 566 -24.65 -3.04 15.03
C GLU A 566 -24.82 -1.75 15.86
N GLU A 567 -24.23 -1.67 17.08
CA GLU A 567 -24.27 -0.49 17.96
C GLU A 567 -22.86 -0.08 18.43
N PHE A 568 -22.71 1.19 18.78
CA PHE A 568 -21.49 1.69 19.43
C PHE A 568 -21.63 1.59 20.95
N ILE A 569 -20.76 0.79 21.57
CA ILE A 569 -20.70 0.58 23.02
C ILE A 569 -19.47 1.28 23.56
N GLU A 570 -19.62 2.05 24.65
CA GLU A 570 -18.48 2.72 25.28
C GLU A 570 -17.46 1.70 25.79
N TYR A 571 -16.20 1.91 25.43
CA TYR A 571 -15.08 1.06 25.77
C TYR A 571 -14.07 1.81 26.66
N HIS A 572 -13.70 1.16 27.77
CA HIS A 572 -12.69 1.68 28.69
C HIS A 572 -11.44 0.81 28.62
N PRO A 573 -10.33 1.30 28.02
CA PRO A 573 -9.09 0.55 28.03
C PRO A 573 -8.68 0.16 29.45
N ILE A 574 -8.28 -1.09 29.62
CA ILE A 574 -7.88 -1.67 30.92
C ILE A 574 -6.40 -1.41 31.17
N GLN A 575 -5.58 -1.49 30.13
CA GLN A 575 -4.15 -1.26 30.19
C GLN A 575 -3.87 0.24 30.19
N LYS A 576 -2.75 0.62 30.78
CA LYS A 576 -2.17 1.96 30.61
C LYS A 576 -1.28 1.95 29.38
N ALA A 577 -1.19 3.07 28.68
CA ALA A 577 -0.30 3.20 27.56
C ALA A 577 1.16 3.01 27.98
N ASN A 578 1.91 2.22 27.21
CA ASN A 578 3.34 2.08 27.42
C ASN A 578 4.05 3.41 27.06
N HIS A 579 5.09 3.76 27.79
CA HIS A 579 5.95 4.90 27.47
C HIS A 579 7.27 4.40 26.89
N ILE A 580 7.62 4.90 25.71
CA ILE A 580 8.81 4.47 24.96
C ILE A 580 9.76 5.66 24.85
N GLU A 581 10.94 5.54 25.45
CA GLU A 581 11.98 6.59 25.40
C GLU A 581 12.82 6.53 24.13
N ASN A 582 13.09 5.32 23.63
CA ASN A 582 13.91 5.10 22.43
C ASN A 582 13.43 3.86 21.67
N GLU A 583 12.69 4.11 20.61
CA GLU A 583 12.11 3.07 19.78
C GLU A 583 13.15 2.25 18.99
N LEU A 584 14.27 2.85 18.61
CA LEU A 584 15.35 2.15 17.90
C LEU A 584 16.08 1.17 18.83
N ALA A 585 16.33 1.58 20.07
CA ALA A 585 16.90 0.69 21.07
C ALA A 585 15.93 -0.44 21.47
N LEU A 586 14.62 -0.18 21.47
CA LEU A 586 13.61 -1.20 21.69
C LEU A 586 13.60 -2.19 20.52
N ALA A 587 13.71 -1.72 19.29
CA ALA A 587 13.76 -2.54 18.08
C ALA A 587 14.97 -3.50 18.01
N GLU A 588 16.06 -3.20 18.72
CA GLU A 588 17.22 -4.09 18.79
C GLU A 588 17.01 -5.34 19.66
N LYS A 589 16.08 -5.28 20.60
CA LYS A 589 15.94 -6.30 21.66
C LYS A 589 15.19 -7.55 21.23
N THR A 590 14.32 -7.45 20.25
CA THR A 590 13.47 -8.57 19.84
C THR A 590 13.06 -8.50 18.38
N LYS A 591 12.85 -9.68 17.78
CA LYS A 591 12.22 -9.85 16.46
C LYS A 591 10.70 -9.90 16.53
N GLU A 592 10.17 -10.14 17.72
CA GLU A 592 8.72 -10.24 17.96
C GLU A 592 8.02 -8.88 17.82
N ASN A 593 6.68 -8.91 17.89
CA ASN A 593 5.89 -7.69 17.95
C ASN A 593 6.28 -6.86 19.17
N LEU A 594 6.41 -5.56 18.94
CA LEU A 594 6.64 -4.61 20.02
C LEU A 594 5.29 -4.05 20.49
N PRO A 595 5.18 -3.72 21.79
CA PRO A 595 3.97 -3.11 22.31
C PRO A 595 3.72 -1.74 21.68
N VAL A 596 2.47 -1.38 21.51
CA VAL A 596 2.07 -0.01 21.18
C VAL A 596 2.37 0.90 22.37
N GLY A 597 2.87 2.10 22.11
CA GLY A 597 3.21 3.02 23.20
C GLY A 597 3.36 4.46 22.77
N ILE A 598 3.45 5.34 23.75
CA ILE A 598 3.63 6.79 23.57
C ILE A 598 5.14 7.09 23.62
N LEU A 599 5.64 7.78 22.60
CA LEU A 599 7.00 8.26 22.55
C LEU A 599 7.16 9.48 23.46
N THR A 600 8.02 9.39 24.48
CA THR A 600 8.22 10.46 25.47
C THR A 600 9.04 11.62 24.95
N ASN A 601 9.83 11.41 23.88
CA ASN A 601 10.71 12.41 23.25
C ASN A 601 10.19 12.91 21.88
N ALA A 602 8.93 12.58 21.51
CA ALA A 602 8.33 12.96 20.24
C ALA A 602 7.95 14.44 20.14
#